data_dccbf6be0bb4851406565453d3aed780
#
_entry.id   dccbf6be0bb4851406565453d3aed780
#
_cell.length_a   1.000
_cell.length_b   1.000
_cell.length_c   1.000
_cell.angle_alpha   90.00
_cell.angle_beta   90.00
_cell.angle_gamma   90.00
#
_symmetry.space_group_name_H-M   'P 1'
#
loop_
_entity.id
_entity.type
_entity.pdbx_description
1 polymer ?
#
loop_
_entity_poly.entity_id
_entity_poly.type
_entity_poly.pdbx_seq_one_letter_code
_entity_poly.pdbx_strand_id
1 'polypeptide(L)'
;LIDFSIASLLPKETQVIQHPSGLEGTLAYLAPEQTGRMNRGIDYRTDFYSLGVTLYELLTGQLPFVADDPMGLVHAHIAKQPPEPDQLNLEIPGMVAAVVLKLMAKDAEHRYQSALGMKHDLERCLIEWKETGAVAAFSLGERDVCDRFLIPEKLYGREAEIQSLLGAFERSAQGSTEMVLVAGFSGIGKTAVINEVHKPITRQQGYFVRGKFEQFNQNIPFSAVIQAFRDLIRQ
;
A
#
# COMPACT_ATOMS: atom_id res chain seq x y z
N LEU A 1 22.29 3.56 -10.78
CA LEU A 1 21.95 2.48 -9.82
C LEU A 1 23.22 1.71 -9.48
N ILE A 2 23.55 1.63 -8.20
CA ILE A 2 24.84 1.07 -7.74
C ILE A 2 24.69 -0.05 -6.69
N ASP A 3 23.53 -0.23 -6.11
CA ASP A 3 23.29 -1.25 -5.09
C ASP A 3 22.03 -2.07 -5.41
N PHE A 4 22.21 -3.37 -5.62
CA PHE A 4 21.14 -4.35 -5.88
C PHE A 4 21.12 -5.45 -4.81
N SER A 5 21.71 -5.22 -3.63
CA SER A 5 21.83 -6.25 -2.58
C SER A 5 20.48 -6.77 -2.08
N ILE A 6 19.44 -5.94 -2.17
CA ILE A 6 18.06 -6.30 -1.81
C ILE A 6 17.13 -6.44 -3.03
N ALA A 7 17.69 -6.45 -4.26
CA ALA A 7 16.89 -6.63 -5.47
C ALA A 7 16.35 -8.06 -5.54
N SER A 8 15.09 -8.21 -5.91
CA SER A 8 14.45 -9.50 -6.12
C SER A 8 13.93 -9.65 -7.54
N LEU A 9 13.95 -10.88 -8.07
CA LEU A 9 13.33 -11.22 -9.33
C LEU A 9 11.86 -11.53 -9.05
N LEU A 10 10.97 -10.62 -9.44
CA LEU A 10 9.54 -10.86 -9.35
C LEU A 10 9.09 -11.73 -10.52
N PRO A 11 8.37 -12.85 -10.29
CA PRO A 11 7.84 -13.67 -11.36
C PRO A 11 6.87 -12.86 -12.22
N LYS A 12 7.01 -12.96 -13.55
CA LYS A 12 6.20 -12.17 -14.50
C LYS A 12 4.70 -12.50 -14.46
N GLU A 13 4.30 -13.65 -13.92
CA GLU A 13 2.94 -14.19 -14.06
C GLU A 13 2.28 -14.66 -12.75
N THR A 14 3.00 -14.72 -11.65
CA THR A 14 2.42 -15.13 -10.36
C THR A 14 2.60 -14.03 -9.32
N GLN A 15 1.52 -13.38 -8.98
CA GLN A 15 1.44 -12.56 -7.76
C GLN A 15 1.41 -13.52 -6.56
N VAL A 16 2.56 -14.04 -6.19
CA VAL A 16 2.72 -14.70 -4.90
C VAL A 16 2.79 -13.60 -3.87
N ILE A 17 1.77 -13.50 -3.01
CA ILE A 17 1.82 -12.63 -1.84
C ILE A 17 2.95 -13.18 -0.96
N GLN A 18 4.14 -12.64 -1.12
CA GLN A 18 5.22 -12.89 -0.19
C GLN A 18 4.96 -11.97 1.01
N HIS A 19 4.61 -12.57 2.14
CA HIS A 19 4.72 -11.87 3.40
C HIS A 19 6.22 -11.77 3.71
N PRO A 20 6.79 -10.57 3.74
CA PRO A 20 8.19 -10.43 4.11
C PRO A 20 8.37 -11.03 5.51
N SER A 21 9.29 -11.97 5.64
CA SER A 21 9.68 -12.57 6.92
C SER A 21 10.45 -11.57 7.81
N GLY A 22 10.61 -10.33 7.36
CA GLY A 22 11.22 -9.18 8.02
C GLY A 22 10.99 -7.92 7.19
N LEU A 23 11.04 -6.76 7.83
CA LEU A 23 11.04 -5.46 7.15
C LEU A 23 12.41 -5.27 6.50
N GLU A 24 12.49 -5.35 5.18
CA GLU A 24 13.71 -5.11 4.41
C GLU A 24 13.73 -3.66 3.89
N GLY A 25 14.85 -2.98 4.04
CA GLY A 25 15.06 -1.61 3.59
C GLY A 25 14.95 -0.57 4.71
N THR A 26 15.09 0.70 4.32
CA THR A 26 14.98 1.84 5.25
C THR A 26 13.53 2.20 5.45
N LEU A 27 13.03 2.07 6.67
CA LEU A 27 11.61 2.25 7.04
C LEU A 27 10.98 3.54 6.53
N ALA A 28 11.76 4.63 6.48
CA ALA A 28 11.27 5.94 6.03
C ALA A 28 10.83 5.99 4.56
N TYR A 29 11.30 5.04 3.72
CA TYR A 29 11.01 4.97 2.28
C TYR A 29 10.15 3.75 1.90
N LEU A 30 9.72 2.98 2.89
CA LEU A 30 9.03 1.72 2.71
C LEU A 30 7.64 1.93 2.09
N ALA A 31 7.33 1.17 1.06
CA ALA A 31 5.99 1.19 0.49
C ALA A 31 4.98 0.48 1.40
N PRO A 32 3.70 0.91 1.39
CA PRO A 32 2.65 0.32 2.24
C PRO A 32 2.55 -1.20 2.14
N GLU A 33 2.66 -1.77 0.94
CA GLU A 33 2.60 -3.21 0.69
C GLU A 33 3.78 -4.00 1.27
N GLN A 34 4.96 -3.38 1.42
CA GLN A 34 6.13 -4.01 2.01
C GLN A 34 6.01 -4.21 3.52
N THR A 35 5.07 -3.53 4.16
CA THR A 35 4.85 -3.64 5.60
C THR A 35 4.31 -5.00 6.04
N GLY A 36 3.87 -5.85 5.09
CA GLY A 36 3.20 -7.12 5.37
C GLY A 36 1.80 -6.97 5.99
N ARG A 37 1.34 -5.73 6.20
CA ARG A 37 0.04 -5.40 6.83
C ARG A 37 -1.05 -5.03 5.82
N MET A 38 -0.68 -4.89 4.56
CA MET A 38 -1.62 -4.83 3.45
C MET A 38 -1.67 -6.20 2.79
N ASN A 39 -2.88 -6.71 2.51
CA ASN A 39 -3.04 -7.97 1.79
C ASN A 39 -2.84 -7.74 0.30
N ARG A 40 -1.64 -7.27 -0.05
CA ARG A 40 -1.25 -6.94 -1.43
C ARG A 40 0.12 -7.50 -1.73
N GLY A 41 0.28 -7.99 -2.95
CA GLY A 41 1.57 -8.45 -3.47
C GLY A 41 2.53 -7.27 -3.65
N ILE A 42 3.81 -7.55 -3.47
CA ILE A 42 4.90 -6.62 -3.80
C ILE A 42 5.16 -6.74 -5.30
N ASP A 43 5.13 -5.62 -6.01
CA ASP A 43 5.49 -5.55 -7.42
C ASP A 43 6.41 -4.35 -7.71
N TYR A 44 6.77 -4.12 -8.98
CA TYR A 44 7.67 -3.03 -9.39
C TYR A 44 7.15 -1.62 -9.02
N ARG A 45 5.86 -1.44 -8.77
CA ARG A 45 5.26 -0.16 -8.35
C ARG A 45 5.62 0.21 -6.91
N THR A 46 6.15 -0.73 -6.15
CA THR A 46 6.77 -0.52 -4.85
C THR A 46 7.95 0.44 -4.95
N ASP A 47 8.79 0.27 -5.99
CA ASP A 47 9.92 1.16 -6.24
C ASP A 47 9.48 2.58 -6.60
N PHE A 48 8.32 2.72 -7.26
CA PHE A 48 7.74 4.05 -7.56
C PHE A 48 7.34 4.79 -6.28
N TYR A 49 6.83 4.08 -5.28
CA TYR A 49 6.53 4.69 -4.00
C TYR A 49 7.80 5.20 -3.30
N SER A 50 8.82 4.37 -3.22
CA SER A 50 10.12 4.73 -2.63
C SER A 50 10.78 5.89 -3.36
N LEU A 51 10.69 5.93 -4.70
CA LEU A 51 11.10 7.06 -5.52
C LEU A 51 10.31 8.32 -5.17
N GLY A 52 8.99 8.20 -5.00
CA GLY A 52 8.13 9.30 -4.58
C GLY A 52 8.56 9.91 -3.24
N VAL A 53 8.86 9.07 -2.24
CA VAL A 53 9.39 9.52 -0.94
C VAL A 53 10.74 10.23 -1.10
N THR A 54 11.62 9.69 -1.94
CA THR A 54 12.94 10.30 -2.21
C THR A 54 12.79 11.67 -2.88
N LEU A 55 11.93 11.79 -3.88
CA LEU A 55 11.67 13.07 -4.54
C LEU A 55 11.01 14.06 -3.59
N TYR A 56 10.10 13.60 -2.73
CA TYR A 56 9.49 14.42 -1.70
C TYR A 56 10.55 15.04 -0.80
N GLU A 57 11.46 14.22 -0.26
CA GLU A 57 12.53 14.69 0.61
C GLU A 57 13.50 15.65 -0.11
N LEU A 58 13.88 15.33 -1.35
CA LEU A 58 14.75 16.21 -2.15
C LEU A 58 14.13 17.59 -2.42
N LEU A 59 12.83 17.67 -2.63
CA LEU A 59 12.12 18.91 -2.93
C LEU A 59 11.79 19.74 -1.68
N THR A 60 11.45 19.06 -0.58
CA THR A 60 10.98 19.73 0.65
C THR A 60 12.05 19.85 1.74
N GLY A 61 13.14 19.08 1.63
CA GLY A 61 14.19 19.00 2.64
C GLY A 61 13.79 18.17 3.88
N GLN A 62 12.63 17.49 3.86
CA GLN A 62 12.15 16.68 4.98
C GLN A 62 11.39 15.45 4.52
N LEU A 63 11.37 14.43 5.38
CA LEU A 63 10.60 13.21 5.11
C LEU A 63 9.10 13.49 5.18
N PRO A 64 8.28 12.79 4.36
CA PRO A 64 6.81 12.94 4.36
C PRO A 64 6.16 12.47 5.66
N PHE A 65 6.80 11.53 6.35
CA PHE A 65 6.33 10.98 7.62
C PHE A 65 7.48 10.86 8.61
N VAL A 66 7.21 11.27 9.84
CA VAL A 66 8.09 11.12 10.99
C VAL A 66 7.27 10.50 12.13
N ALA A 67 7.84 9.55 12.86
CA ALA A 67 7.25 8.94 14.03
C ALA A 67 8.35 8.56 15.03
N ASP A 68 7.99 8.52 16.32
CA ASP A 68 8.91 8.22 17.40
C ASP A 68 9.25 6.72 17.48
N ASP A 69 8.42 5.88 16.88
CA ASP A 69 8.59 4.43 16.87
C ASP A 69 8.38 3.83 15.47
N PRO A 70 8.98 2.65 15.17
CA PRO A 70 8.87 2.00 13.87
C PRO A 70 7.42 1.69 13.46
N MET A 71 6.55 1.37 14.43
CA MET A 71 5.16 1.03 14.14
C MET A 71 4.33 2.24 13.76
N GLY A 72 4.57 3.39 14.42
CA GLY A 72 3.98 4.67 14.05
C GLY A 72 4.36 5.08 12.62
N LEU A 73 5.60 4.82 12.20
CA LEU A 73 6.06 5.08 10.85
C LEU A 73 5.40 4.15 9.82
N VAL A 74 5.31 2.85 10.10
CA VAL A 74 4.57 1.88 9.28
C VAL A 74 3.11 2.32 9.13
N HIS A 75 2.46 2.70 10.24
CA HIS A 75 1.10 3.21 10.21
C HIS A 75 0.97 4.47 9.33
N ALA A 76 1.94 5.39 9.40
CA ALA A 76 1.92 6.61 8.59
C ALA A 76 2.01 6.28 7.10
N HIS A 77 2.87 5.33 6.69
CA HIS A 77 2.95 4.87 5.30
C HIS A 77 1.65 4.25 4.81
N ILE A 78 0.92 3.51 5.64
CA ILE A 78 -0.34 2.87 5.25
C ILE A 78 -1.51 3.86 5.22
N ALA A 79 -1.62 4.75 6.23
CA ALA A 79 -2.88 5.45 6.52
C ALA A 79 -2.83 6.96 6.38
N LYS A 80 -1.67 7.60 6.63
CA LYS A 80 -1.59 9.07 6.60
C LYS A 80 -1.32 9.57 5.19
N GLN A 81 -1.98 10.68 4.82
CA GLN A 81 -1.59 11.42 3.62
C GLN A 81 -0.39 12.31 3.95
N PRO A 82 0.62 12.39 3.06
CA PRO A 82 1.72 13.33 3.23
C PRO A 82 1.22 14.77 3.04
N PRO A 83 1.84 15.76 3.70
CA PRO A 83 1.62 17.16 3.36
C PRO A 83 1.92 17.43 1.87
N GLU A 84 1.25 18.38 1.28
CA GLU A 84 1.50 18.76 -0.11
C GLU A 84 2.87 19.44 -0.23
N PRO A 85 3.78 18.96 -1.11
CA PRO A 85 5.14 19.53 -1.22
C PRO A 85 5.19 21.01 -1.53
N ASP A 86 4.28 21.52 -2.36
CA ASP A 86 4.18 22.91 -2.75
C ASP A 86 3.65 23.85 -1.64
N GLN A 87 3.00 23.29 -0.60
CA GLN A 87 2.66 24.05 0.61
C GLN A 87 3.86 24.20 1.55
N LEU A 88 4.81 23.27 1.51
CA LEU A 88 6.02 23.31 2.32
C LEU A 88 7.12 24.14 1.68
N ASN A 89 7.19 24.13 0.38
CA ASN A 89 8.13 24.93 -0.41
C ASN A 89 7.40 25.51 -1.63
N LEU A 90 7.11 26.80 -1.59
CA LEU A 90 6.36 27.53 -2.63
C LEU A 90 7.09 27.62 -3.98
N GLU A 91 8.38 27.27 -4.03
CA GLU A 91 9.13 27.21 -5.28
C GLU A 91 8.83 25.94 -6.10
N ILE A 92 8.19 24.94 -5.50
CA ILE A 92 7.82 23.70 -6.16
C ILE A 92 6.59 23.94 -7.05
N PRO A 93 6.67 23.70 -8.37
CA PRO A 93 5.49 23.77 -9.21
C PRO A 93 4.43 22.74 -8.78
N GLY A 94 3.16 23.16 -8.68
CA GLY A 94 2.07 22.29 -8.21
C GLY A 94 1.93 20.97 -8.99
N MET A 95 2.24 20.97 -10.30
CA MET A 95 2.24 19.73 -11.07
C MET A 95 3.37 18.78 -10.69
N VAL A 96 4.55 19.28 -10.29
CA VAL A 96 5.64 18.44 -9.77
C VAL A 96 5.24 17.84 -8.43
N ALA A 97 4.61 18.64 -7.56
CA ALA A 97 4.04 18.16 -6.30
C ALA A 97 2.99 17.05 -6.56
N ALA A 98 2.11 17.23 -7.52
CA ALA A 98 1.10 16.24 -7.91
C ALA A 98 1.71 14.93 -8.45
N VAL A 99 2.80 14.99 -9.23
CA VAL A 99 3.56 13.80 -9.67
C VAL A 99 4.09 13.03 -8.46
N VAL A 100 4.71 13.72 -7.50
CA VAL A 100 5.26 13.10 -6.29
C VAL A 100 4.14 12.45 -5.47
N LEU A 101 3.03 13.14 -5.25
CA LEU A 101 1.88 12.59 -4.52
C LEU A 101 1.25 11.39 -5.24
N LYS A 102 1.22 11.39 -6.58
CA LYS A 102 0.76 10.23 -7.36
C LYS A 102 1.69 9.03 -7.18
N LEU A 103 3.01 9.21 -7.16
CA LEU A 103 3.96 8.14 -6.85
C LEU A 103 3.75 7.58 -5.44
N MET A 104 3.43 8.44 -4.47
CA MET A 104 3.19 8.08 -3.07
C MET A 104 1.75 7.64 -2.77
N ALA A 105 0.92 7.40 -3.78
CA ALA A 105 -0.43 6.88 -3.57
C ALA A 105 -0.38 5.55 -2.79
N LYS A 106 -1.30 5.38 -1.84
CA LYS A 106 -1.31 4.21 -0.94
C LYS A 106 -1.63 2.92 -1.69
N ASP A 107 -2.58 2.98 -2.59
CA ASP A 107 -2.91 1.87 -3.48
C ASP A 107 -2.04 1.93 -4.73
N ALA A 108 -1.36 0.83 -5.06
CA ALA A 108 -0.46 0.75 -6.21
C ALA A 108 -1.18 1.02 -7.55
N GLU A 109 -2.49 0.73 -7.62
CA GLU A 109 -3.33 1.02 -8.80
C GLU A 109 -3.52 2.52 -9.06
N HIS A 110 -3.33 3.36 -8.06
CA HIS A 110 -3.41 4.81 -8.20
C HIS A 110 -2.06 5.48 -8.49
N ARG A 111 -0.95 4.71 -8.39
CA ARG A 111 0.38 5.17 -8.80
C ARG A 111 0.52 5.15 -10.32
N TYR A 112 1.68 5.56 -10.81
CA TYR A 112 2.04 5.27 -12.20
C TYR A 112 2.11 3.75 -12.43
N GLN A 113 1.61 3.32 -13.58
CA GLN A 113 1.62 1.92 -13.99
C GLN A 113 2.83 1.60 -14.89
N SER A 114 3.58 2.62 -15.30
CA SER A 114 4.79 2.46 -16.09
C SER A 114 5.79 3.59 -15.79
N ALA A 115 7.08 3.27 -15.93
CA ALA A 115 8.13 4.28 -15.86
C ALA A 115 8.04 5.28 -17.03
N LEU A 116 7.49 4.87 -18.18
CA LEU A 116 7.29 5.73 -19.33
C LEU A 116 6.22 6.78 -19.10
N GLY A 117 5.11 6.42 -18.43
CA GLY A 117 4.07 7.36 -18.05
C GLY A 117 4.60 8.45 -17.11
N MET A 118 5.32 8.03 -16.06
CA MET A 118 5.98 8.96 -15.14
C MET A 118 7.00 9.87 -15.87
N LYS A 119 7.84 9.28 -16.72
CA LYS A 119 8.84 10.02 -17.50
C LYS A 119 8.17 11.08 -18.37
N HIS A 120 7.10 10.74 -19.05
CA HIS A 120 6.35 11.67 -19.93
C HIS A 120 5.86 12.89 -19.15
N ASP A 121 5.25 12.68 -17.97
CA ASP A 121 4.72 13.78 -17.17
C ASP A 121 5.84 14.67 -16.62
N LEU A 122 6.96 14.07 -16.17
CA LEU A 122 8.13 14.83 -15.71
C LEU A 122 8.82 15.61 -16.85
N GLU A 123 8.93 15.02 -18.03
CA GLU A 123 9.48 15.72 -19.21
C GLU A 123 8.62 16.92 -19.61
N ARG A 124 7.30 16.77 -19.56
CA ARG A 124 6.37 17.86 -19.79
C ARG A 124 6.56 18.98 -18.75
N CYS A 125 6.61 18.66 -17.49
CA CYS A 125 6.90 19.64 -16.44
C CYS A 125 8.24 20.38 -16.70
N LEU A 126 9.29 19.64 -17.08
CA LEU A 126 10.60 20.20 -17.34
C LEU A 126 10.63 21.14 -18.56
N ILE A 127 9.94 20.79 -19.64
CA ILE A 127 9.84 21.59 -20.86
C ILE A 127 9.11 22.90 -20.56
N GLU A 128 7.90 22.80 -19.99
CA GLU A 128 7.09 23.98 -19.67
C GLU A 128 7.82 24.92 -18.69
N TRP A 129 8.47 24.36 -17.65
CA TRP A 129 9.26 25.11 -16.70
C TRP A 129 10.43 25.89 -17.37
N LYS A 130 11.15 25.23 -18.29
CA LYS A 130 12.27 25.88 -19.00
C LYS A 130 11.82 26.98 -19.95
N GLU A 131 10.64 26.83 -20.55
CA GLU A 131 10.12 27.78 -21.53
C GLU A 131 9.44 28.99 -20.90
N THR A 132 8.71 28.77 -19.79
CA THR A 132 7.81 29.79 -19.23
C THR A 132 8.10 30.15 -17.77
N GLY A 133 8.93 29.36 -17.08
CA GLY A 133 9.14 29.47 -15.63
C GLY A 133 7.92 29.03 -14.80
N ALA A 134 6.93 28.42 -15.44
CA ALA A 134 5.73 27.89 -14.77
C ALA A 134 5.31 26.57 -15.42
N VAL A 135 4.51 25.77 -14.72
CA VAL A 135 3.94 24.52 -15.24
C VAL A 135 2.42 24.62 -15.18
N ALA A 136 1.77 24.58 -16.33
CA ALA A 136 0.30 24.59 -16.42
C ALA A 136 -0.30 23.29 -15.87
N ALA A 137 -1.52 23.35 -15.34
CA ALA A 137 -2.22 22.15 -14.89
C ALA A 137 -2.58 21.25 -16.08
N PHE A 138 -2.32 19.94 -15.92
CA PHE A 138 -2.67 18.90 -16.88
C PHE A 138 -3.06 17.59 -16.19
N SER A 139 -3.69 16.67 -16.90
CA SER A 139 -4.04 15.36 -16.35
C SER A 139 -2.82 14.47 -16.30
N LEU A 140 -2.47 13.98 -15.09
CA LEU A 140 -1.34 13.06 -14.90
C LEU A 140 -1.67 11.66 -15.39
N GLY A 141 -0.71 11.03 -16.06
CA GLY A 141 -0.81 9.65 -16.49
C GLY A 141 -1.61 9.45 -17.77
N GLU A 142 -1.84 10.46 -18.60
CA GLU A 142 -2.55 10.31 -19.88
C GLU A 142 -1.86 9.31 -20.82
N ARG A 143 -0.53 9.18 -20.71
CA ARG A 143 0.29 8.21 -21.46
C ARG A 143 0.83 7.08 -20.60
N ASP A 144 0.25 6.88 -19.44
CA ASP A 144 0.65 5.82 -18.51
C ASP A 144 -0.04 4.50 -18.90
N VAL A 145 0.47 3.85 -19.92
CA VAL A 145 -0.05 2.57 -20.42
C VAL A 145 0.73 1.44 -19.78
N CYS A 146 0.02 0.56 -19.08
CA CYS A 146 0.59 -0.70 -18.60
C CYS A 146 0.63 -1.70 -19.77
N ASP A 147 1.82 -2.18 -20.14
CA ASP A 147 2.03 -3.23 -21.13
C ASP A 147 1.85 -4.64 -20.55
N ARG A 148 1.54 -4.75 -19.27
CA ARG A 148 1.35 -5.99 -18.55
C ARG A 148 -0.13 -6.19 -18.21
N PHE A 149 -0.60 -7.42 -18.39
CA PHE A 149 -1.90 -7.80 -17.86
C PHE A 149 -1.80 -7.95 -16.34
N LEU A 150 -2.26 -6.93 -15.62
CA LEU A 150 -2.39 -6.96 -14.17
C LEU A 150 -3.85 -7.20 -13.84
N ILE A 151 -4.12 -8.25 -13.07
CA ILE A 151 -5.46 -8.45 -12.50
C ILE A 151 -5.58 -7.49 -11.30
N PRO A 152 -6.50 -6.50 -11.36
CA PRO A 152 -6.68 -5.59 -10.23
C PRO A 152 -7.06 -6.38 -8.97
N GLU A 153 -6.39 -6.13 -7.86
CA GLU A 153 -6.74 -6.72 -6.55
C GLU A 153 -7.99 -6.07 -5.93
N LYS A 154 -8.51 -5.03 -6.56
CA LYS A 154 -9.74 -4.37 -6.12
C LYS A 154 -10.94 -5.30 -6.29
N LEU A 155 -11.71 -5.45 -5.24
CA LEU A 155 -12.96 -6.19 -5.27
C LEU A 155 -14.07 -5.35 -5.92
N TYR A 156 -14.72 -5.92 -6.92
CA TYR A 156 -15.86 -5.32 -7.61
C TYR A 156 -17.15 -6.06 -7.23
N GLY A 157 -18.24 -5.30 -7.00
CA GLY A 157 -19.56 -5.86 -6.70
C GLY A 157 -19.66 -6.55 -5.34
N ARG A 158 -18.80 -6.16 -4.37
CA ARG A 158 -18.78 -6.66 -2.99
C ARG A 158 -18.86 -5.54 -1.96
N GLU A 159 -19.32 -4.38 -2.39
CA GLU A 159 -19.36 -3.17 -1.57
C GLU A 159 -20.25 -3.35 -0.33
N ALA A 160 -21.38 -4.05 -0.48
CA ALA A 160 -22.33 -4.28 0.62
C ALA A 160 -21.72 -5.21 1.69
N GLU A 161 -21.04 -6.29 1.26
CA GLU A 161 -20.38 -7.22 2.18
C GLU A 161 -19.22 -6.55 2.91
N ILE A 162 -18.43 -5.74 2.20
CA ILE A 162 -17.33 -4.97 2.79
C ILE A 162 -17.88 -3.98 3.82
N GLN A 163 -18.91 -3.22 3.50
CA GLN A 163 -19.53 -2.26 4.43
C GLN A 163 -20.10 -2.96 5.68
N SER A 164 -20.69 -4.13 5.53
CA SER A 164 -21.17 -4.93 6.66
C SER A 164 -20.05 -5.34 7.60
N LEU A 165 -18.90 -5.79 7.05
CA LEU A 165 -17.71 -6.14 7.82
C LEU A 165 -17.09 -4.93 8.52
N LEU A 166 -16.98 -3.80 7.81
CA LEU A 166 -16.47 -2.56 8.38
C LEU A 166 -17.34 -2.04 9.51
N GLY A 167 -18.67 -2.09 9.36
CA GLY A 167 -19.60 -1.72 10.44
C GLY A 167 -19.49 -2.63 11.66
N ALA A 168 -19.27 -3.92 11.48
CA ALA A 168 -19.01 -4.85 12.60
C ALA A 168 -17.67 -4.52 13.29
N PHE A 169 -16.64 -4.20 12.51
CA PHE A 169 -15.36 -3.76 13.06
C PHE A 169 -15.48 -2.45 13.87
N GLU A 170 -16.21 -1.46 13.36
CA GLU A 170 -16.43 -0.19 14.08
C GLU A 170 -17.15 -0.40 15.41
N ARG A 171 -18.18 -1.26 15.47
CA ARG A 171 -18.84 -1.60 16.73
C ARG A 171 -17.90 -2.33 17.70
N SER A 172 -17.06 -3.23 17.16
CA SER A 172 -16.04 -3.91 17.96
C SER A 172 -15.00 -2.94 18.53
N ALA A 173 -14.57 -1.96 17.76
CA ALA A 173 -13.66 -0.91 18.22
C ALA A 173 -14.25 -0.02 19.33
N GLN A 174 -15.59 0.05 19.41
CA GLN A 174 -16.32 0.73 20.49
C GLN A 174 -16.52 -0.15 21.75
N GLY A 175 -15.93 -1.36 21.78
CA GLY A 175 -15.96 -2.27 22.92
C GLY A 175 -16.99 -3.40 22.82
N SER A 176 -17.70 -3.54 21.71
CA SER A 176 -18.60 -4.67 21.47
C SER A 176 -17.83 -5.91 21.02
N THR A 177 -18.29 -7.10 21.40
CA THR A 177 -17.79 -8.34 20.80
C THR A 177 -18.66 -8.69 19.59
N GLU A 178 -18.07 -8.74 18.42
CA GLU A 178 -18.77 -9.04 17.17
C GLU A 178 -18.30 -10.38 16.59
N MET A 179 -19.24 -11.13 16.04
CA MET A 179 -18.97 -12.36 15.30
C MET A 179 -19.61 -12.27 13.93
N VAL A 180 -18.79 -12.37 12.87
CA VAL A 180 -19.27 -12.33 11.49
C VAL A 180 -18.97 -13.65 10.80
N LEU A 181 -19.99 -14.28 10.22
CA LEU A 181 -19.87 -15.50 9.43
C LEU A 181 -19.88 -15.16 7.94
N VAL A 182 -18.76 -15.44 7.25
CA VAL A 182 -18.66 -15.29 5.78
C VAL A 182 -18.75 -16.65 5.13
N ALA A 183 -19.92 -16.99 4.57
CA ALA A 183 -20.18 -18.27 3.93
C ALA A 183 -20.19 -18.14 2.39
N GLY A 184 -19.83 -19.23 1.70
CA GLY A 184 -19.86 -19.28 0.23
C GLY A 184 -18.98 -20.42 -0.31
N PHE A 185 -19.10 -20.70 -1.60
CA PHE A 185 -18.31 -21.75 -2.28
C PHE A 185 -16.81 -21.43 -2.29
N SER A 186 -15.98 -22.47 -2.49
CA SER A 186 -14.53 -22.28 -2.67
C SER A 186 -14.27 -21.37 -3.89
N GLY A 187 -13.27 -20.48 -3.78
CA GLY A 187 -12.90 -19.58 -4.89
C GLY A 187 -13.77 -18.33 -5.06
N ILE A 188 -14.90 -18.16 -4.33
CA ILE A 188 -15.81 -17.01 -4.51
C ILE A 188 -15.27 -15.67 -3.98
N GLY A 189 -14.07 -15.66 -3.39
CA GLY A 189 -13.45 -14.44 -2.88
C GLY A 189 -13.68 -14.13 -1.40
N LYS A 190 -14.11 -15.10 -0.56
CA LYS A 190 -14.33 -14.88 0.89
C LYS A 190 -13.13 -14.25 1.59
N THR A 191 -11.95 -14.81 1.36
CA THR A 191 -10.70 -14.31 1.95
C THR A 191 -10.38 -12.90 1.49
N ALA A 192 -10.63 -12.59 0.23
CA ALA A 192 -10.41 -11.25 -0.31
C ALA A 192 -11.30 -10.20 0.38
N VAL A 193 -12.61 -10.52 0.59
CA VAL A 193 -13.54 -9.65 1.32
C VAL A 193 -13.09 -9.44 2.78
N ILE A 194 -12.69 -10.52 3.48
CA ILE A 194 -12.21 -10.44 4.86
C ILE A 194 -10.96 -9.57 4.97
N ASN A 195 -10.08 -9.65 3.98
CA ASN A 195 -8.83 -8.89 3.97
C ASN A 195 -9.04 -7.39 3.78
N GLU A 196 -10.17 -6.92 3.26
CA GLU A 196 -10.46 -5.47 3.17
C GLU A 196 -10.59 -4.80 4.56
N VAL A 197 -10.84 -5.58 5.61
CA VAL A 197 -10.88 -5.04 6.99
C VAL A 197 -9.48 -4.70 7.53
N HIS A 198 -8.39 -5.15 6.90
CA HIS A 198 -7.03 -4.81 7.33
C HIS A 198 -6.75 -3.30 7.35
N LYS A 199 -7.19 -2.58 6.33
CA LYS A 199 -6.95 -1.13 6.22
C LYS A 199 -7.49 -0.34 7.43
N PRO A 200 -8.77 -0.47 7.81
CA PRO A 200 -9.30 0.22 8.98
C PRO A 200 -8.72 -0.28 10.30
N ILE A 201 -8.42 -1.57 10.44
CA ILE A 201 -7.77 -2.12 11.65
C ILE A 201 -6.41 -1.44 11.86
N THR A 202 -5.60 -1.35 10.82
CA THR A 202 -4.29 -0.69 10.89
C THR A 202 -4.43 0.80 11.20
N ARG A 203 -5.42 1.49 10.63
CA ARG A 203 -5.69 2.90 10.93
C ARG A 203 -6.02 3.16 12.41
N GLN A 204 -6.67 2.20 13.07
CA GLN A 204 -7.03 2.27 14.48
C GLN A 204 -5.97 1.63 15.40
N GLN A 205 -4.77 1.33 14.89
CA GLN A 205 -3.70 0.65 15.61
C GLN A 205 -4.13 -0.69 16.21
N GLY A 206 -5.08 -1.37 15.57
CA GLY A 206 -5.55 -2.70 15.96
C GLY A 206 -4.65 -3.81 15.44
N TYR A 207 -4.83 -5.01 15.98
CA TYR A 207 -4.14 -6.21 15.55
C TYR A 207 -5.05 -7.08 14.70
N PHE A 208 -4.52 -7.64 13.61
CA PHE A 208 -5.21 -8.63 12.79
C PHE A 208 -4.47 -9.96 12.88
N VAL A 209 -5.11 -10.95 13.48
CA VAL A 209 -4.54 -12.29 13.65
C VAL A 209 -5.36 -13.33 12.88
N ARG A 210 -4.70 -14.34 12.36
CA ARG A 210 -5.32 -15.39 11.55
C ARG A 210 -5.01 -16.79 12.10
N GLY A 211 -6.03 -17.64 12.12
CA GLY A 211 -5.86 -19.06 12.36
C GLY A 211 -6.62 -19.84 11.30
N LYS A 212 -6.03 -20.89 10.74
CA LYS A 212 -6.62 -21.71 9.70
C LYS A 212 -6.83 -23.13 10.20
N PHE A 213 -8.06 -23.64 10.06
CA PHE A 213 -8.34 -25.06 10.23
C PHE A 213 -8.06 -25.80 8.91
N GLU A 214 -7.08 -26.69 8.92
CA GLU A 214 -6.71 -27.50 7.78
C GLU A 214 -7.20 -28.94 7.97
N GLN A 215 -7.73 -29.53 6.90
CA GLN A 215 -8.23 -30.90 6.95
C GLN A 215 -7.17 -31.96 7.33
N PHE A 216 -5.89 -31.64 7.05
CA PHE A 216 -4.77 -32.54 7.33
C PHE A 216 -4.19 -32.41 8.74
N ASN A 217 -4.55 -31.35 9.48
CA ASN A 217 -4.03 -31.06 10.83
C ASN A 217 -5.08 -31.34 11.93
N GLN A 218 -6.00 -32.28 11.71
CA GLN A 218 -7.09 -32.58 12.64
C GLN A 218 -6.62 -33.13 14.01
N ASN A 219 -5.38 -33.62 14.09
CA ASN A 219 -4.83 -34.22 15.30
C ASN A 219 -4.16 -33.22 16.27
N ILE A 220 -4.08 -31.94 15.92
CA ILE A 220 -3.48 -30.92 16.80
C ILE A 220 -4.60 -30.04 17.37
N PRO A 221 -4.99 -30.26 18.63
CA PRO A 221 -6.00 -29.42 19.29
C PRO A 221 -5.59 -27.96 19.26
N PHE A 222 -6.55 -27.06 19.02
CA PHE A 222 -6.35 -25.60 19.04
C PHE A 222 -5.30 -25.07 18.05
N SER A 223 -4.93 -25.80 16.99
CA SER A 223 -3.89 -25.40 16.03
C SER A 223 -4.13 -24.00 15.44
N ALA A 224 -5.36 -23.69 15.06
CA ALA A 224 -5.74 -22.38 14.52
C ALA A 224 -5.60 -21.27 15.55
N VAL A 225 -5.93 -21.53 16.82
CA VAL A 225 -5.79 -20.54 17.92
C VAL A 225 -4.32 -20.29 18.24
N ILE A 226 -3.52 -21.36 18.30
CA ILE A 226 -2.07 -21.27 18.51
C ILE A 226 -1.42 -20.48 17.37
N GLN A 227 -1.85 -20.70 16.12
CA GLN A 227 -1.37 -19.94 14.97
C GLN A 227 -1.69 -18.45 15.12
N ALA A 228 -2.94 -18.11 15.46
CA ALA A 228 -3.36 -16.73 15.66
C ALA A 228 -2.55 -16.02 16.79
N PHE A 229 -2.29 -16.70 17.91
CA PHE A 229 -1.44 -16.15 18.97
C PHE A 229 0.02 -15.99 18.56
N ARG A 230 0.57 -16.93 17.77
CA ARG A 230 1.93 -16.77 17.24
C ARG A 230 2.03 -15.57 16.32
N ASP A 231 1.02 -15.34 15.49
CA ASP A 231 0.97 -14.16 14.61
C ASP A 231 0.89 -12.87 15.43
N LEU A 232 0.14 -12.87 16.53
CA LEU A 232 0.06 -11.71 17.45
C LEU A 232 1.40 -11.38 18.11
N ILE A 233 2.16 -12.41 18.52
CA ILE A 233 3.47 -12.21 19.19
C ILE A 233 4.52 -11.68 18.21
N ARG A 234 4.37 -11.94 16.90
CA ARG A 234 5.30 -11.49 15.86
C ARG A 234 5.01 -10.10 15.33
N GLN A 235 3.84 -9.54 15.61
CA GLN A 235 3.44 -8.18 15.25
C GLN A 235 3.94 -7.15 16.27
#